data_24796e0e23f9bc6b0c7219828ce875d3
#
_entry.id   24796e0e23f9bc6b0c7219828ce875d3
#
_cell.length_a   1.000
_cell.length_b   1.000
_cell.length_c   1.000
_cell.angle_alpha   90.00
_cell.angle_beta   90.00
_cell.angle_gamma   90.00
#
_symmetry.space_group_name_H-M   'P 1'
#
loop_
_entity.id
_entity.type
_entity.pdbx_description
1 polymer ?
#
loop_
_entity_poly.entity_id
_entity_poly.type
_entity_poly.pdbx_seq_one_letter_code
_entity_poly.pdbx_strand_id
1 'polypeptide(L)'
;MRAMAARCCSASSLATALDVLVLLVVLVFQGSTLDFYLIRSNEGSVAWYFWFLADFLSGEFSRAIQSWVPCPPAFVQAQREEDAPQEDCPHPVWGRFPLCYVSWLLYSLLLVAKVVLLFRLDVAQLLEENARYGVQFLKAVVAAAAVVFLLLVEGHHDAASQSEQRTYLRSLSTGTTFELLDSVTFLGLLFPNETHLTLTYPLENAVLALACVNFVLPGLALFKLSQCEYGLRPRPLGLKLLYKLLHLSLVNVPYLAIRVYLWGFFGHDVSLFIVKNLLGIYAGIRALVPDLRLYCFLLSERGARKRVGDAEARDPIELKVM
;
A
#
# COMPACT_ATOMS: atom_id res chain seq x y z
N MET A 1 28.62 -15.96 -25.47
CA MET A 1 28.16 -14.85 -24.62
C MET A 1 27.02 -14.02 -25.21
N ARG A 2 27.11 -13.48 -26.46
CA ARG A 2 26.01 -12.67 -27.04
C ARG A 2 24.65 -13.39 -27.16
N ALA A 3 24.60 -14.66 -27.48
CA ALA A 3 23.37 -15.44 -27.57
C ALA A 3 22.71 -15.74 -26.21
N MET A 4 23.50 -15.83 -25.13
CA MET A 4 22.98 -15.97 -23.75
C MET A 4 22.41 -14.64 -23.24
N ALA A 5 23.08 -13.52 -23.50
CA ALA A 5 22.57 -12.18 -23.13
C ALA A 5 21.26 -11.85 -23.85
N ALA A 6 21.14 -12.18 -25.15
CA ALA A 6 19.90 -11.97 -25.90
C ALA A 6 18.73 -12.83 -25.37
N ARG A 7 18.99 -14.06 -24.91
CA ARG A 7 17.96 -14.91 -24.27
C ARG A 7 17.55 -14.40 -22.87
N CYS A 8 18.48 -13.86 -22.09
CA CYS A 8 18.14 -13.27 -20.80
C CYS A 8 17.29 -12.00 -20.96
N CYS A 9 17.63 -11.11 -21.90
CA CYS A 9 16.80 -9.93 -22.20
C CYS A 9 15.41 -10.30 -22.72
N SER A 10 15.29 -11.35 -23.52
CA SER A 10 14.00 -11.86 -24.01
C SER A 10 13.15 -12.45 -22.87
N ALA A 11 13.76 -13.17 -21.93
CA ALA A 11 13.05 -13.77 -20.81
C ALA A 11 12.54 -12.72 -19.80
N SER A 12 13.34 -11.69 -19.50
CA SER A 12 12.90 -10.61 -18.61
C SER A 12 11.76 -9.78 -19.24
N SER A 13 11.82 -9.50 -20.53
CA SER A 13 10.75 -8.83 -21.26
C SER A 13 9.44 -9.63 -21.28
N LEU A 14 9.53 -10.96 -21.39
CA LEU A 14 8.35 -11.84 -21.36
C LEU A 14 7.71 -11.86 -19.96
N ALA A 15 8.53 -11.91 -18.90
CA ALA A 15 8.02 -11.89 -17.52
C ALA A 15 7.28 -10.57 -17.22
N THR A 16 7.87 -9.44 -17.59
CA THR A 16 7.22 -8.13 -17.41
C THR A 16 5.92 -8.02 -18.22
N ALA A 17 5.89 -8.53 -19.44
CA ALA A 17 4.68 -8.54 -20.26
C ALA A 17 3.58 -9.41 -19.65
N LEU A 18 3.95 -10.55 -19.04
CA LEU A 18 3.03 -11.42 -18.32
C LEU A 18 2.47 -10.73 -17.07
N ASP A 19 3.31 -10.06 -16.27
CA ASP A 19 2.87 -9.34 -15.07
C ASP A 19 1.88 -8.22 -15.42
N VAL A 20 2.13 -7.47 -16.50
CA VAL A 20 1.19 -6.45 -17.01
C VAL A 20 -0.12 -7.08 -17.47
N LEU A 21 -0.06 -8.19 -18.18
CA LEU A 21 -1.26 -8.90 -18.65
C LEU A 21 -2.10 -9.41 -17.47
N VAL A 22 -1.45 -10.04 -16.48
CA VAL A 22 -2.12 -10.54 -15.28
C VAL A 22 -2.73 -9.39 -14.49
N LEU A 23 -2.02 -8.27 -14.34
CA LEU A 23 -2.55 -7.08 -13.68
C LEU A 23 -3.82 -6.58 -14.37
N LEU A 24 -3.81 -6.45 -15.70
CA LEU A 24 -4.98 -5.99 -16.46
C LEU A 24 -6.16 -6.97 -16.30
N VAL A 25 -5.91 -8.27 -16.38
CA VAL A 25 -6.95 -9.30 -16.20
C VAL A 25 -7.58 -9.18 -14.81
N VAL A 26 -6.76 -9.03 -13.76
CA VAL A 26 -7.26 -8.88 -12.38
C VAL A 26 -8.05 -7.60 -12.21
N LEU A 27 -7.58 -6.47 -12.73
CA LEU A 27 -8.29 -5.18 -12.67
C LEU A 27 -9.63 -5.23 -13.39
N VAL A 28 -9.68 -5.79 -14.62
CA VAL A 28 -10.92 -5.93 -15.39
C VAL A 28 -11.89 -6.87 -14.69
N PHE A 29 -11.41 -8.03 -14.21
CA PHE A 29 -12.24 -8.99 -13.49
C PHE A 29 -12.85 -8.37 -12.23
N GLN A 30 -12.02 -7.76 -11.38
CA GLN A 30 -12.45 -7.15 -10.12
C GLN A 30 -13.39 -5.96 -10.38
N GLY A 31 -13.01 -5.04 -11.26
CA GLY A 31 -13.80 -3.85 -11.60
C GLY A 31 -15.17 -4.23 -12.14
N SER A 32 -15.21 -5.06 -13.18
CA SER A 32 -16.47 -5.49 -13.80
C SER A 32 -17.39 -6.25 -12.84
N THR A 33 -16.80 -7.05 -11.93
CA THR A 33 -17.60 -7.79 -10.94
C THR A 33 -18.21 -6.85 -9.90
N LEU A 34 -17.46 -5.87 -9.39
CA LEU A 34 -18.00 -4.88 -8.45
C LEU A 34 -19.05 -4.00 -9.11
N ASP A 35 -18.83 -3.61 -10.36
CA ASP A 35 -19.82 -2.84 -11.14
C ASP A 35 -21.10 -3.64 -11.39
N PHE A 36 -20.98 -4.93 -11.68
CA PHE A 36 -22.13 -5.82 -11.81
C PHE A 36 -23.02 -5.79 -10.56
N TYR A 37 -22.43 -5.87 -9.35
CA TYR A 37 -23.21 -5.78 -8.12
C TYR A 37 -23.91 -4.42 -7.96
N LEU A 38 -23.20 -3.32 -8.25
CA LEU A 38 -23.75 -1.96 -8.13
C LEU A 38 -24.86 -1.70 -9.14
N ILE A 39 -24.68 -2.14 -10.39
CA ILE A 39 -25.69 -1.95 -11.46
C ILE A 39 -26.91 -2.80 -11.18
N ARG A 40 -26.73 -4.07 -10.80
CA ARG A 40 -27.85 -4.97 -10.53
C ARG A 40 -28.74 -4.51 -9.38
N SER A 41 -28.18 -3.85 -8.37
CA SER A 41 -28.96 -3.34 -7.25
C SER A 41 -29.64 -2.01 -7.55
N ASN A 42 -29.23 -1.30 -8.63
CA ASN A 42 -29.73 0.01 -9.00
C ASN A 42 -30.24 0.01 -10.46
N GLU A 43 -31.01 -1.00 -10.82
CA GLU A 43 -31.61 -1.13 -12.17
C GLU A 43 -32.44 0.10 -12.50
N GLY A 44 -32.09 0.76 -13.63
CA GLY A 44 -32.82 1.94 -14.17
C GLY A 44 -31.99 3.23 -14.23
N SER A 45 -30.81 3.31 -13.64
CA SER A 45 -29.94 4.48 -13.76
C SER A 45 -28.71 4.22 -14.63
N VAL A 46 -28.61 4.94 -15.75
CA VAL A 46 -27.45 4.88 -16.66
C VAL A 46 -26.15 5.36 -15.98
N ALA A 47 -26.26 6.14 -14.92
CA ALA A 47 -25.11 6.71 -14.21
C ALA A 47 -24.15 5.63 -13.64
N TRP A 48 -24.66 4.43 -13.31
CA TRP A 48 -23.82 3.35 -12.77
C TRP A 48 -22.83 2.78 -13.78
N TYR A 49 -23.08 2.92 -15.08
CA TYR A 49 -22.16 2.48 -16.13
C TYR A 49 -20.91 3.36 -16.23
N PHE A 50 -20.88 4.56 -15.63
CA PHE A 50 -19.66 5.38 -15.54
C PHE A 50 -18.54 4.74 -14.73
N TRP A 51 -18.86 3.77 -13.86
CA TRP A 51 -17.82 3.01 -13.14
C TRP A 51 -16.91 2.22 -14.07
N PHE A 52 -17.45 1.64 -15.15
CA PHE A 52 -16.62 0.98 -16.17
C PHE A 52 -15.60 1.94 -16.82
N LEU A 53 -16.01 3.18 -17.06
CA LEU A 53 -15.10 4.19 -17.58
C LEU A 53 -14.00 4.54 -16.57
N ALA A 54 -14.34 4.68 -15.30
CA ALA A 54 -13.37 4.97 -14.24
C ALA A 54 -12.36 3.82 -14.08
N ASP A 55 -12.81 2.57 -14.12
CA ASP A 55 -11.92 1.39 -14.08
C ASP A 55 -11.01 1.32 -15.29
N PHE A 56 -11.55 1.56 -16.48
CA PHE A 56 -10.77 1.59 -17.72
C PHE A 56 -9.66 2.65 -17.65
N LEU A 57 -10.00 3.87 -17.24
CA LEU A 57 -9.02 4.96 -17.08
C LEU A 57 -7.95 4.64 -16.04
N SER A 58 -8.34 4.03 -14.91
CA SER A 58 -7.39 3.58 -13.88
C SER A 58 -6.47 2.46 -14.38
N GLY A 59 -7.00 1.51 -15.13
CA GLY A 59 -6.26 0.41 -15.76
C GLY A 59 -5.25 0.92 -16.80
N GLU A 60 -5.68 1.82 -17.69
CA GLU A 60 -4.80 2.42 -18.71
C GLU A 60 -3.71 3.28 -18.07
N PHE A 61 -4.03 4.03 -17.01
CA PHE A 61 -3.04 4.79 -16.25
C PHE A 61 -1.98 3.87 -15.61
N SER A 62 -2.42 2.78 -14.98
CA SER A 62 -1.50 1.79 -14.39
C SER A 62 -0.62 1.12 -15.45
N ARG A 63 -1.18 0.78 -16.62
CA ARG A 63 -0.45 0.23 -17.76
C ARG A 63 0.58 1.23 -18.29
N ALA A 64 0.18 2.48 -18.47
CA ALA A 64 1.07 3.53 -18.96
C ALA A 64 2.26 3.74 -18.03
N ILE A 65 2.03 3.75 -16.70
CA ILE A 65 3.10 3.88 -15.72
C ILE A 65 4.05 2.68 -15.76
N GLN A 66 3.55 1.45 -15.87
CA GLN A 66 4.40 0.26 -15.97
C GLN A 66 5.23 0.24 -17.26
N SER A 67 4.68 0.74 -18.38
CA SER A 67 5.41 0.83 -19.66
C SER A 67 6.47 1.95 -19.69
N TRP A 68 6.38 2.90 -18.77
CA TRP A 68 7.29 4.05 -18.68
C TRP A 68 8.55 3.77 -17.84
N VAL A 69 8.78 2.54 -17.40
CA VAL A 69 10.04 2.13 -16.77
C VAL A 69 11.12 2.04 -17.85
N PRO A 70 11.98 3.05 -18.03
CA PRO A 70 13.17 2.84 -18.86
C PRO A 70 14.04 1.85 -18.07
N CYS A 71 14.19 0.62 -18.54
CA CYS A 71 15.29 -0.24 -18.10
C CYS A 71 16.58 0.53 -18.38
N PRO A 72 17.33 1.01 -17.36
CA PRO A 72 18.68 1.45 -17.63
C PRO A 72 19.43 0.19 -18.10
N PRO A 73 20.10 0.24 -19.27
CA PRO A 73 20.86 -0.91 -19.71
C PRO A 73 21.86 -1.28 -18.61
N ALA A 74 21.87 -2.54 -18.21
CA ALA A 74 22.75 -3.07 -17.14
C ALA A 74 24.23 -2.70 -17.34
N PHE A 75 24.61 -2.35 -18.57
CA PHE A 75 25.93 -1.84 -18.93
C PHE A 75 26.25 -0.44 -18.38
N VAL A 76 25.25 0.43 -18.20
CA VAL A 76 25.48 1.80 -17.67
C VAL A 76 25.65 1.77 -16.14
N GLN A 77 25.07 0.79 -15.47
CA GLN A 77 25.25 0.62 -14.02
C GLN A 77 26.64 0.09 -13.67
N ALA A 78 27.17 -0.88 -14.40
CA ALA A 78 28.52 -1.45 -14.16
C ALA A 78 29.66 -0.44 -14.39
N GLN A 79 29.47 0.55 -15.24
CA GLN A 79 30.49 1.56 -15.55
C GLN A 79 30.42 2.79 -14.63
N ARG A 80 29.33 2.94 -13.86
CA ARG A 80 29.12 4.08 -12.97
C ARG A 80 29.65 3.84 -11.54
N GLU A 81 29.99 2.60 -11.20
CA GLU A 81 30.52 2.25 -9.88
C GLU A 81 32.03 2.55 -9.72
N GLU A 82 32.77 2.75 -10.83
CA GLU A 82 34.23 2.92 -10.74
C GLU A 82 34.73 4.38 -10.74
N ASP A 83 33.95 5.40 -11.20
CA ASP A 83 34.56 6.71 -11.51
C ASP A 83 33.77 7.97 -11.11
N ALA A 84 32.79 7.94 -10.24
CA ALA A 84 32.07 9.18 -9.89
C ALA A 84 32.20 9.58 -8.42
N PRO A 85 32.75 10.76 -8.10
CA PRO A 85 32.54 11.40 -6.81
C PRO A 85 31.03 11.58 -6.61
N GLN A 86 30.58 11.20 -5.44
CA GLN A 86 29.17 11.23 -5.01
C GLN A 86 28.72 12.70 -4.89
N GLU A 87 28.41 13.33 -6.04
CA GLU A 87 27.72 14.61 -6.03
C GLU A 87 26.31 14.36 -5.50
N ASP A 88 25.97 15.01 -4.38
CA ASP A 88 24.64 15.11 -3.80
C ASP A 88 23.69 15.78 -4.79
N CYS A 89 23.24 15.05 -5.80
CA CYS A 89 22.15 15.51 -6.65
C CYS A 89 20.90 15.66 -5.79
N PRO A 90 20.29 16.86 -5.76
CA PRO A 90 19.05 17.06 -5.02
C PRO A 90 18.00 16.07 -5.51
N HIS A 91 17.54 15.21 -4.58
CA HIS A 91 16.55 14.20 -4.88
C HIS A 91 15.24 14.87 -5.33
N PRO A 92 14.66 14.47 -6.45
CA PRO A 92 13.33 14.91 -6.78
C PRO A 92 12.38 14.49 -5.65
N VAL A 93 11.57 15.43 -5.16
CA VAL A 93 10.62 15.23 -4.04
C VAL A 93 9.69 14.03 -4.29
N TRP A 94 9.49 13.66 -5.54
CA TRP A 94 8.57 12.60 -6.00
C TRP A 94 9.24 11.24 -6.24
N GLY A 95 10.55 11.09 -5.98
CA GLY A 95 11.28 9.87 -6.28
C GLY A 95 11.64 9.70 -7.76
N ARG A 96 12.54 8.77 -8.05
CA ARG A 96 13.10 8.54 -9.40
C ARG A 96 12.32 7.51 -10.21
N PHE A 97 11.48 6.70 -9.54
CA PHE A 97 10.68 5.65 -10.15
C PHE A 97 9.27 6.12 -10.51
N PRO A 98 8.69 5.56 -11.56
CA PRO A 98 7.36 5.93 -11.97
C PRO A 98 6.37 5.69 -10.83
N LEU A 99 5.42 6.53 -10.79
CA LEU A 99 4.36 6.81 -9.86
C LEU A 99 3.49 5.59 -9.46
N CYS A 100 4.10 4.42 -9.16
CA CYS A 100 3.36 3.20 -8.77
C CYS A 100 2.47 3.44 -7.55
N TYR A 101 2.87 4.33 -6.63
CA TYR A 101 2.04 4.75 -5.52
C TYR A 101 0.83 5.58 -5.96
N VAL A 102 0.92 6.33 -7.07
CA VAL A 102 -0.23 7.05 -7.65
C VAL A 102 -1.19 6.06 -8.31
N SER A 103 -0.68 5.05 -9.03
CA SER A 103 -1.51 3.96 -9.56
C SER A 103 -2.27 3.24 -8.45
N TRP A 104 -1.57 2.90 -7.36
CA TRP A 104 -2.22 2.29 -6.21
C TRP A 104 -3.26 3.21 -5.57
N LEU A 105 -2.93 4.49 -5.40
CA LEU A 105 -3.83 5.46 -4.79
C LEU A 105 -5.11 5.61 -5.61
N LEU A 106 -4.99 5.78 -6.94
CA LEU A 106 -6.13 5.87 -7.84
C LEU A 106 -7.00 4.61 -7.78
N TYR A 107 -6.36 3.44 -7.90
CA TYR A 107 -7.02 2.15 -7.80
C TYR A 107 -7.73 1.97 -6.45
N SER A 108 -7.03 2.22 -5.34
CA SER A 108 -7.58 2.01 -3.99
C SER A 108 -8.72 2.97 -3.67
N LEU A 109 -8.68 4.21 -4.17
CA LEU A 109 -9.80 5.16 -4.03
C LEU A 109 -11.05 4.69 -4.79
N LEU A 110 -10.89 4.16 -6.02
CA LEU A 110 -12.00 3.56 -6.77
C LEU A 110 -12.55 2.33 -6.04
N LEU A 111 -11.68 1.44 -5.57
CA LEU A 111 -12.08 0.26 -4.80
C LEU A 111 -12.84 0.66 -3.53
N VAL A 112 -12.33 1.61 -2.76
CA VAL A 112 -12.95 2.12 -1.53
C VAL A 112 -14.32 2.73 -1.84
N ALA A 113 -14.44 3.54 -2.90
CA ALA A 113 -15.72 4.12 -3.30
C ALA A 113 -16.76 3.04 -3.61
N LYS A 114 -16.39 2.01 -4.38
CA LYS A 114 -17.27 0.88 -4.69
C LYS A 114 -17.64 0.08 -3.44
N VAL A 115 -16.68 -0.23 -2.58
CA VAL A 115 -16.92 -0.93 -1.32
C VAL A 115 -17.88 -0.15 -0.42
N VAL A 116 -17.65 1.15 -0.26
CA VAL A 116 -18.56 2.01 0.52
C VAL A 116 -19.97 1.99 -0.05
N LEU A 117 -20.12 2.11 -1.37
CA LEU A 117 -21.44 2.05 -2.02
C LEU A 117 -22.11 0.70 -1.84
N LEU A 118 -21.40 -0.43 -1.95
CA LEU A 118 -21.95 -1.77 -1.73
C LEU A 118 -22.55 -1.94 -0.33
N PHE A 119 -21.92 -1.36 0.69
CA PHE A 119 -22.44 -1.41 2.06
C PHE A 119 -23.50 -0.34 2.35
N ARG A 120 -23.44 0.83 1.71
CA ARG A 120 -24.41 1.94 1.95
C ARG A 120 -25.71 1.82 1.18
N LEU A 121 -25.68 1.11 0.06
CA LEU A 121 -26.88 0.83 -0.75
C LEU A 121 -27.50 -0.54 -0.39
N ASP A 122 -27.12 -1.09 0.75
CA ASP A 122 -27.60 -2.37 1.29
C ASP A 122 -27.39 -3.58 0.36
N VAL A 123 -26.57 -3.44 -0.70
CA VAL A 123 -26.26 -4.52 -1.65
C VAL A 123 -25.61 -5.69 -0.92
N ALA A 124 -24.66 -5.39 -0.04
CA ALA A 124 -23.94 -6.40 0.74
C ALA A 124 -24.85 -7.15 1.71
N GLN A 125 -25.92 -6.50 2.22
CA GLN A 125 -26.86 -7.10 3.16
C GLN A 125 -27.84 -8.07 2.48
N LEU A 126 -28.11 -7.87 1.18
CA LEU A 126 -29.01 -8.70 0.38
C LEU A 126 -28.32 -9.98 -0.16
N LEU A 127 -27.01 -10.09 -0.02
CA LEU A 127 -26.25 -11.25 -0.52
C LEU A 127 -26.47 -12.47 0.37
N GLU A 128 -26.90 -13.57 -0.24
CA GLU A 128 -27.01 -14.86 0.44
C GLU A 128 -25.62 -15.49 0.61
N GLU A 129 -25.37 -16.13 1.75
CA GLU A 129 -24.09 -16.77 2.08
C GLU A 129 -23.72 -17.88 1.07
N ASN A 130 -24.70 -18.72 0.73
CA ASN A 130 -24.50 -19.92 -0.09
C ASN A 130 -24.73 -19.72 -1.59
N ALA A 131 -25.05 -18.49 -2.02
CA ALA A 131 -25.21 -18.19 -3.43
C ALA A 131 -23.87 -18.18 -4.18
N ARG A 132 -23.86 -18.61 -5.46
CA ARG A 132 -22.66 -18.58 -6.31
C ARG A 132 -21.99 -17.20 -6.37
N TYR A 133 -22.77 -16.14 -6.39
CA TYR A 133 -22.34 -14.75 -6.36
C TYR A 133 -22.70 -14.10 -5.01
N GLY A 134 -22.55 -14.84 -3.92
CA GLY A 134 -22.86 -14.39 -2.58
C GLY A 134 -21.69 -13.72 -1.88
N VAL A 135 -21.76 -13.69 -0.55
CA VAL A 135 -20.80 -13.00 0.32
C VAL A 135 -19.36 -13.47 0.10
N GLN A 136 -19.12 -14.78 0.01
CA GLN A 136 -17.75 -15.32 -0.15
C GLN A 136 -17.11 -14.93 -1.48
N PHE A 137 -17.91 -14.88 -2.55
CA PHE A 137 -17.43 -14.44 -3.85
C PHE A 137 -17.08 -12.95 -3.83
N LEU A 138 -17.92 -12.10 -3.24
CA LEU A 138 -17.63 -10.66 -3.08
C LEU A 138 -16.34 -10.43 -2.28
N LYS A 139 -16.15 -11.16 -1.17
CA LYS A 139 -14.92 -11.11 -0.37
C LYS A 139 -13.69 -11.49 -1.20
N ALA A 140 -13.79 -12.57 -2.00
CA ALA A 140 -12.70 -13.00 -2.89
C ALA A 140 -12.36 -11.93 -3.94
N VAL A 141 -13.38 -11.28 -4.50
CA VAL A 141 -13.20 -10.17 -5.46
C VAL A 141 -12.50 -8.98 -4.80
N VAL A 142 -12.92 -8.57 -3.61
CA VAL A 142 -12.24 -7.47 -2.89
C VAL A 142 -10.83 -7.87 -2.49
N ALA A 143 -10.60 -9.14 -2.11
CA ALA A 143 -9.28 -9.67 -1.76
C ALA A 143 -8.27 -9.66 -2.94
N ALA A 144 -8.75 -9.60 -4.20
CA ALA A 144 -7.90 -9.45 -5.36
C ALA A 144 -7.03 -8.17 -5.31
N ALA A 145 -7.39 -7.18 -4.47
CA ALA A 145 -6.55 -6.02 -4.19
C ALA A 145 -5.13 -6.41 -3.70
N ALA A 146 -5.00 -7.52 -2.98
CA ALA A 146 -3.70 -8.03 -2.56
C ALA A 146 -2.82 -8.48 -3.75
N VAL A 147 -3.45 -9.06 -4.78
CA VAL A 147 -2.76 -9.45 -6.03
C VAL A 147 -2.34 -8.21 -6.82
N VAL A 148 -3.21 -7.21 -6.93
CA VAL A 148 -2.89 -5.93 -7.59
C VAL A 148 -1.68 -5.27 -6.92
N PHE A 149 -1.64 -5.23 -5.58
CA PHE A 149 -0.50 -4.68 -4.85
C PHE A 149 0.79 -5.44 -5.14
N LEU A 150 0.75 -6.77 -5.10
CA LEU A 150 1.91 -7.62 -5.38
C LEU A 150 2.46 -7.38 -6.79
N LEU A 151 1.59 -7.33 -7.80
CA LEU A 151 1.97 -7.10 -9.19
C LEU A 151 2.57 -5.70 -9.40
N LEU A 152 2.03 -4.68 -8.71
CA LEU A 152 2.61 -3.33 -8.74
C LEU A 152 4.01 -3.28 -8.11
N VAL A 153 4.27 -4.04 -7.04
CA VAL A 153 5.60 -4.10 -6.44
C VAL A 153 6.57 -4.87 -7.33
N GLU A 154 6.19 -6.06 -7.80
CA GLU A 154 7.07 -6.94 -8.61
C GLU A 154 7.38 -6.33 -9.98
N GLY A 155 6.45 -5.60 -10.61
CA GLY A 155 6.64 -4.98 -11.91
C GLY A 155 7.57 -3.76 -11.94
N HIS A 156 8.02 -3.26 -10.78
CA HIS A 156 8.77 -1.99 -10.70
C HIS A 156 10.21 -2.12 -10.17
N HIS A 157 10.76 -3.33 -10.07
CA HIS A 157 12.13 -3.53 -9.62
C HIS A 157 12.83 -4.67 -10.36
N ASP A 158 14.17 -4.55 -10.51
CA ASP A 158 15.06 -5.54 -11.10
C ASP A 158 15.97 -6.20 -10.06
N ALA A 159 15.51 -6.34 -8.81
CA ALA A 159 16.34 -6.92 -7.75
C ALA A 159 16.70 -8.38 -8.02
N ALA A 160 17.97 -8.73 -7.92
CA ALA A 160 18.44 -10.10 -8.05
C ALA A 160 17.79 -11.03 -7.02
N SER A 161 17.51 -12.28 -7.38
CA SER A 161 16.70 -13.20 -6.58
C SER A 161 17.21 -13.48 -5.16
N GLN A 162 18.52 -13.33 -4.93
CA GLN A 162 19.18 -13.56 -3.63
C GLN A 162 19.67 -12.28 -2.96
N SER A 163 19.33 -11.09 -3.46
CA SER A 163 19.75 -9.82 -2.88
C SER A 163 19.00 -9.50 -1.58
N GLU A 164 19.63 -8.74 -0.68
CA GLU A 164 18.96 -8.19 0.51
C GLU A 164 17.79 -7.31 0.13
N GLN A 165 17.92 -6.58 -0.98
CA GLN A 165 16.84 -5.78 -1.57
C GLN A 165 15.61 -6.64 -1.85
N ARG A 166 15.75 -7.77 -2.54
CA ARG A 166 14.63 -8.66 -2.86
C ARG A 166 14.01 -9.27 -1.60
N THR A 167 14.80 -9.62 -0.62
CA THR A 167 14.31 -10.12 0.68
C THR A 167 13.47 -9.05 1.38
N TYR A 168 13.91 -7.79 1.35
CA TYR A 168 13.15 -6.68 1.89
C TYR A 168 11.83 -6.44 1.15
N LEU A 169 11.87 -6.41 -0.19
CA LEU A 169 10.66 -6.21 -1.01
C LEU A 169 9.65 -7.33 -0.77
N ARG A 170 10.09 -8.59 -0.73
CA ARG A 170 9.25 -9.75 -0.43
C ARG A 170 8.63 -9.66 0.97
N SER A 171 9.41 -9.30 1.98
CA SER A 171 8.88 -9.12 3.34
C SER A 171 7.84 -8.01 3.41
N LEU A 172 8.06 -6.89 2.72
CA LEU A 172 7.09 -5.79 2.68
C LEU A 172 5.82 -6.17 1.91
N SER A 173 5.95 -6.79 0.74
CA SER A 173 4.80 -7.18 -0.08
C SER A 173 3.97 -8.24 0.60
N THR A 174 4.60 -9.26 1.21
CA THR A 174 3.91 -10.28 2.01
C THR A 174 3.16 -9.65 3.18
N GLY A 175 3.83 -8.78 3.96
CA GLY A 175 3.20 -8.09 5.08
C GLY A 175 1.98 -7.27 4.65
N THR A 176 2.12 -6.48 3.59
CA THR A 176 1.01 -5.66 3.07
C THR A 176 -0.14 -6.52 2.51
N THR A 177 0.17 -7.62 1.82
CA THR A 177 -0.83 -8.58 1.34
C THR A 177 -1.66 -9.14 2.49
N PHE A 178 -1.03 -9.55 3.59
CA PHE A 178 -1.74 -10.03 4.78
C PHE A 178 -2.61 -8.94 5.42
N GLU A 179 -2.19 -7.68 5.39
CA GLU A 179 -3.00 -6.56 5.90
C GLU A 179 -4.24 -6.31 5.03
N LEU A 180 -4.09 -6.39 3.71
CA LEU A 180 -5.22 -6.26 2.78
C LEU A 180 -6.24 -7.41 2.97
N LEU A 181 -5.77 -8.66 3.10
CA LEU A 181 -6.62 -9.81 3.38
C LEU A 181 -7.31 -9.70 4.74
N ASP A 182 -6.61 -9.17 5.76
CA ASP A 182 -7.20 -8.90 7.06
C ASP A 182 -8.33 -7.86 6.98
N SER A 183 -8.18 -6.82 6.14
CA SER A 183 -9.24 -5.84 5.90
C SER A 183 -10.48 -6.45 5.25
N VAL A 184 -10.30 -7.41 4.36
CA VAL A 184 -11.43 -8.12 3.75
C VAL A 184 -12.15 -8.98 4.78
N THR A 185 -11.42 -9.71 5.64
CA THR A 185 -12.05 -10.46 6.74
C THR A 185 -12.70 -9.54 7.76
N PHE A 186 -12.15 -8.33 7.96
CA PHE A 186 -12.73 -7.32 8.83
C PHE A 186 -14.03 -6.74 8.26
N LEU A 187 -14.09 -6.50 6.94
CA LEU A 187 -15.34 -6.18 6.25
C LEU A 187 -16.37 -7.32 6.34
N GLY A 188 -15.92 -8.56 6.48
CA GLY A 188 -16.76 -9.72 6.72
C GLY A 188 -17.71 -9.56 7.92
N LEU A 189 -17.30 -8.78 8.93
CA LEU A 189 -18.13 -8.47 10.09
C LEU A 189 -19.42 -7.68 9.75
N LEU A 190 -19.45 -7.04 8.58
CA LEU A 190 -20.58 -6.24 8.12
C LEU A 190 -21.64 -7.03 7.33
N PHE A 191 -21.44 -8.34 7.14
CA PHE A 191 -22.42 -9.20 6.48
C PHE A 191 -23.33 -9.89 7.51
N PRO A 192 -24.57 -9.42 7.72
CA PRO A 192 -25.45 -9.95 8.74
C PRO A 192 -25.80 -11.43 8.51
N ASN A 193 -25.90 -11.83 7.24
CA ASN A 193 -26.24 -13.20 6.85
C ASN A 193 -25.12 -14.22 7.14
N GLU A 194 -23.87 -13.75 7.27
CA GLU A 194 -22.73 -14.61 7.62
C GLU A 194 -22.44 -14.63 9.13
N THR A 195 -22.48 -13.44 9.75
CA THR A 195 -22.07 -13.30 11.15
C THR A 195 -23.21 -13.44 12.14
N HIS A 196 -24.46 -13.35 11.68
CA HIS A 196 -25.68 -13.28 12.50
C HIS A 196 -25.62 -12.17 13.57
N LEU A 197 -24.76 -11.16 13.37
CA LEU A 197 -24.57 -10.04 14.27
C LEU A 197 -25.35 -8.82 13.77
N THR A 198 -26.09 -8.19 14.67
CA THR A 198 -26.66 -6.86 14.45
C THR A 198 -25.75 -5.82 15.09
N LEU A 199 -24.87 -5.25 14.30
CA LEU A 199 -23.97 -4.20 14.77
C LEU A 199 -24.72 -2.88 14.96
N THR A 200 -24.25 -2.06 15.90
CA THR A 200 -24.75 -0.70 16.01
C THR A 200 -24.21 0.17 14.87
N TYR A 201 -25.00 1.12 14.36
CA TYR A 201 -24.62 1.99 13.26
C TYR A 201 -23.24 2.67 13.41
N PRO A 202 -22.84 3.19 14.61
CA PRO A 202 -21.48 3.73 14.81
C PRO A 202 -20.38 2.67 14.63
N LEU A 203 -20.63 1.43 15.05
CA LEU A 203 -19.64 0.34 14.95
C LEU A 203 -19.49 -0.15 13.50
N GLU A 204 -20.59 -0.26 12.75
CA GLU A 204 -20.56 -0.55 11.31
C GLU A 204 -19.75 0.50 10.56
N ASN A 205 -19.98 1.79 10.86
CA ASN A 205 -19.22 2.89 10.27
C ASN A 205 -17.74 2.82 10.63
N ALA A 206 -17.41 2.47 11.87
CA ALA A 206 -16.02 2.33 12.30
C ALA A 206 -15.32 1.18 11.57
N VAL A 207 -15.96 0.01 11.45
CA VAL A 207 -15.44 -1.13 10.70
C VAL A 207 -15.21 -0.77 9.23
N LEU A 208 -16.21 -0.18 8.58
CA LEU A 208 -16.10 0.22 7.18
C LEU A 208 -14.99 1.26 6.96
N ALA A 209 -14.94 2.30 7.79
CA ALA A 209 -13.94 3.36 7.67
C ALA A 209 -12.52 2.84 7.90
N LEU A 210 -12.30 2.00 8.90
CA LEU A 210 -10.99 1.42 9.20
C LEU A 210 -10.52 0.50 8.07
N ALA A 211 -11.39 -0.34 7.52
CA ALA A 211 -11.07 -1.17 6.36
C ALA A 211 -10.71 -0.32 5.13
N CYS A 212 -11.49 0.73 4.86
CA CYS A 212 -11.21 1.66 3.75
C CYS A 212 -9.85 2.36 3.92
N VAL A 213 -9.53 2.84 5.12
CA VAL A 213 -8.20 3.43 5.41
C VAL A 213 -7.09 2.42 5.15
N ASN A 214 -7.29 1.16 5.53
CA ASN A 214 -6.27 0.13 5.32
C ASN A 214 -6.09 -0.26 3.84
N PHE A 215 -7.09 -0.12 2.98
CA PHE A 215 -6.91 -0.26 1.53
C PHE A 215 -6.08 0.87 0.91
N VAL A 216 -6.11 2.07 1.46
CA VAL A 216 -5.35 3.23 0.98
C VAL A 216 -3.91 3.24 1.52
N LEU A 217 -3.71 2.77 2.75
CA LEU A 217 -2.44 2.84 3.48
C LEU A 217 -1.23 2.23 2.72
N PRO A 218 -1.36 1.15 1.92
CA PRO A 218 -0.28 0.64 1.08
C PRO A 218 0.31 1.66 0.10
N GLY A 219 -0.45 2.68 -0.30
CA GLY A 219 0.07 3.81 -1.07
C GLY A 219 1.25 4.51 -0.40
N LEU A 220 1.21 4.65 0.93
CA LEU A 220 2.33 5.20 1.70
C LEU A 220 3.53 4.23 1.73
N ALA A 221 3.31 2.93 1.72
CA ALA A 221 4.38 1.93 1.61
C ALA A 221 5.07 2.01 0.24
N LEU A 222 4.30 2.13 -0.85
CA LEU A 222 4.81 2.31 -2.21
C LEU A 222 5.54 3.66 -2.37
N PHE A 223 5.00 4.73 -1.80
CA PHE A 223 5.67 6.02 -1.76
C PHE A 223 7.02 5.93 -1.04
N LYS A 224 7.06 5.27 0.13
CA LYS A 224 8.31 5.02 0.85
C LYS A 224 9.30 4.21 0.00
N LEU A 225 8.84 3.19 -0.74
CA LEU A 225 9.68 2.42 -1.66
C LEU A 225 10.25 3.29 -2.78
N SER A 226 9.44 4.15 -3.38
CA SER A 226 9.91 5.05 -4.44
C SER A 226 10.97 6.03 -3.95
N GLN A 227 10.86 6.52 -2.71
CA GLN A 227 11.85 7.42 -2.10
C GLN A 227 13.20 6.75 -1.81
N CYS A 228 13.24 5.45 -1.55
CA CYS A 228 14.47 4.71 -1.31
C CYS A 228 14.92 3.86 -2.53
N GLU A 229 14.45 4.19 -3.71
CA GLU A 229 14.77 3.48 -4.95
C GLU A 229 14.64 1.95 -4.79
N TYR A 230 13.48 1.52 -4.27
CA TYR A 230 13.19 0.11 -3.98
C TYR A 230 14.23 -0.60 -3.10
N GLY A 231 14.80 0.14 -2.14
CA GLY A 231 15.72 -0.41 -1.15
C GLY A 231 17.21 -0.25 -1.50
N LEU A 232 17.55 0.43 -2.61
CA LEU A 232 18.93 0.75 -2.98
C LEU A 232 19.52 1.87 -2.12
N ARG A 233 18.67 2.77 -1.60
CA ARG A 233 19.08 3.92 -0.78
C ARG A 233 18.58 3.81 0.66
N PRO A 234 19.26 4.48 1.62
CA PRO A 234 18.81 4.53 3.00
C PRO A 234 17.41 5.16 3.10
N ARG A 235 16.58 4.59 3.96
CA ARG A 235 15.18 4.98 4.11
C ARG A 235 15.06 6.28 4.89
N PRO A 236 14.23 7.24 4.44
CA PRO A 236 13.95 8.45 5.22
C PRO A 236 13.29 8.08 6.55
N LEU A 237 13.97 8.41 7.67
CA LEU A 237 13.57 7.99 9.01
C LEU A 237 12.16 8.49 9.38
N GLY A 238 11.84 9.76 9.02
CA GLY A 238 10.53 10.33 9.31
C GLY A 238 9.38 9.60 8.63
N LEU A 239 9.53 9.22 7.36
CA LEU A 239 8.52 8.48 6.60
C LEU A 239 8.36 7.04 7.11
N LYS A 240 9.47 6.42 7.54
CA LYS A 240 9.46 5.09 8.18
C LYS A 240 8.68 5.12 9.50
N LEU A 241 8.90 6.15 10.33
CA LEU A 241 8.18 6.36 11.58
C LEU A 241 6.70 6.62 11.35
N LEU A 242 6.37 7.52 10.42
CA LEU A 242 4.99 7.84 10.07
C LEU A 242 4.21 6.59 9.65
N TYR A 243 4.77 5.80 8.73
CA TYR A 243 4.13 4.56 8.27
C TYR A 243 3.87 3.59 9.43
N LYS A 244 4.89 3.35 10.28
CA LYS A 244 4.74 2.46 11.45
C LYS A 244 3.69 2.95 12.44
N LEU A 245 3.67 4.27 12.70
CA LEU A 245 2.71 4.87 13.63
C LEU A 245 1.29 4.76 13.09
N LEU A 246 1.07 5.09 11.81
CA LEU A 246 -0.24 4.97 11.19
C LEU A 246 -0.72 3.52 11.16
N HIS A 247 0.16 2.58 10.81
CA HIS A 247 -0.18 1.17 10.78
C HIS A 247 -0.53 0.62 12.17
N LEU A 248 0.20 1.05 13.22
CA LEU A 248 -0.09 0.66 14.59
C LEU A 248 -1.44 1.24 15.06
N SER A 249 -1.65 2.56 14.85
CA SER A 249 -2.79 3.30 15.41
C SER A 249 -4.10 3.13 14.62
N LEU A 250 -4.04 2.92 13.30
CA LEU A 250 -5.23 2.84 12.44
C LEU A 250 -5.59 1.41 12.04
N VAL A 251 -4.66 0.46 12.15
CA VAL A 251 -4.90 -0.93 11.76
C VAL A 251 -4.83 -1.86 12.97
N ASN A 252 -3.65 -2.11 13.51
CA ASN A 252 -3.48 -3.18 14.48
C ASN A 252 -4.25 -2.96 15.79
N VAL A 253 -4.20 -1.75 16.36
CA VAL A 253 -4.89 -1.44 17.63
C VAL A 253 -6.41 -1.43 17.45
N PRO A 254 -7.00 -0.70 16.48
CA PRO A 254 -8.45 -0.69 16.31
C PRO A 254 -9.02 -2.05 15.91
N TYR A 255 -8.36 -2.79 15.01
CA TYR A 255 -8.80 -4.12 14.61
C TYR A 255 -8.81 -5.09 15.78
N LEU A 256 -7.75 -5.07 16.62
CA LEU A 256 -7.72 -5.88 17.83
C LEU A 256 -8.85 -5.48 18.79
N ALA A 257 -9.02 -4.19 19.05
CA ALA A 257 -10.02 -3.69 19.97
C ALA A 257 -11.45 -4.10 19.56
N ILE A 258 -11.80 -3.91 18.28
CA ILE A 258 -13.14 -4.30 17.78
C ILE A 258 -13.33 -5.81 17.84
N ARG A 259 -12.34 -6.61 17.45
CA ARG A 259 -12.45 -8.09 17.52
C ARG A 259 -12.60 -8.60 18.96
N VAL A 260 -11.82 -8.04 19.90
CA VAL A 260 -11.95 -8.40 21.33
C VAL A 260 -13.30 -7.95 21.88
N TYR A 261 -13.78 -6.79 21.47
CA TYR A 261 -15.11 -6.30 21.85
C TYR A 261 -16.22 -7.24 21.36
N LEU A 262 -16.19 -7.63 20.07
CA LEU A 262 -17.18 -8.53 19.48
C LEU A 262 -17.14 -9.92 20.13
N TRP A 263 -15.95 -10.44 20.40
CA TRP A 263 -15.82 -11.71 21.12
C TRP A 263 -16.36 -11.65 22.54
N GLY A 264 -16.02 -10.60 23.31
CA GLY A 264 -16.38 -10.50 24.71
C GLY A 264 -17.86 -10.17 24.97
N PHE A 265 -18.49 -9.35 24.12
CA PHE A 265 -19.85 -8.88 24.32
C PHE A 265 -20.90 -9.60 23.46
N PHE A 266 -20.53 -10.09 22.29
CA PHE A 266 -21.46 -10.74 21.38
C PHE A 266 -21.20 -12.24 21.23
N GLY A 267 -20.16 -12.79 21.88
CA GLY A 267 -19.81 -14.20 21.76
C GLY A 267 -19.40 -14.65 20.35
N HIS A 268 -19.00 -13.66 19.50
CA HIS A 268 -18.56 -13.97 18.14
C HIS A 268 -17.27 -14.79 18.16
N ASP A 269 -17.13 -15.71 17.20
CA ASP A 269 -15.99 -16.62 17.14
C ASP A 269 -14.64 -15.87 17.12
N VAL A 270 -13.66 -16.44 17.82
CA VAL A 270 -12.31 -15.87 17.92
C VAL A 270 -11.61 -15.95 16.57
N SER A 271 -11.37 -14.81 15.95
CA SER A 271 -10.62 -14.74 14.70
C SER A 271 -9.12 -14.98 14.92
N LEU A 272 -8.50 -15.80 14.08
CA LEU A 272 -7.03 -15.99 14.06
C LEU A 272 -6.28 -14.68 13.90
N PHE A 273 -6.90 -13.67 13.29
CA PHE A 273 -6.32 -12.34 13.11
C PHE A 273 -6.18 -11.53 14.42
N ILE A 274 -6.79 -11.97 15.53
CA ILE A 274 -6.48 -11.41 16.88
C ILE A 274 -5.00 -11.60 17.20
N VAL A 275 -4.47 -12.82 16.98
CA VAL A 275 -3.06 -13.13 17.22
C VAL A 275 -2.16 -12.32 16.29
N LYS A 276 -2.52 -12.20 15.01
CA LYS A 276 -1.78 -11.36 14.05
C LYS A 276 -1.68 -9.91 14.53
N ASN A 277 -2.81 -9.32 14.96
CA ASN A 277 -2.83 -7.91 15.41
C ASN A 277 -2.04 -7.73 16.72
N LEU A 278 -2.11 -8.68 17.65
CA LEU A 278 -1.31 -8.66 18.88
C LEU A 278 0.19 -8.73 18.58
N LEU A 279 0.61 -9.64 17.70
CA LEU A 279 1.99 -9.73 17.23
C LEU A 279 2.43 -8.48 16.48
N GLY A 280 1.55 -7.90 15.65
CA GLY A 280 1.78 -6.65 14.93
C GLY A 280 1.99 -5.46 15.86
N ILE A 281 1.21 -5.35 16.94
CA ILE A 281 1.36 -4.33 17.99
C ILE A 281 2.72 -4.51 18.69
N TYR A 282 3.02 -5.73 19.15
CA TYR A 282 4.29 -6.01 19.82
C TYR A 282 5.49 -5.70 18.92
N ALA A 283 5.53 -6.22 17.71
CA ALA A 283 6.61 -5.99 16.76
C ALA A 283 6.69 -4.52 16.35
N GLY A 284 5.55 -3.85 16.16
CA GLY A 284 5.45 -2.43 15.85
C GLY A 284 6.07 -1.56 16.92
N ILE A 285 5.72 -1.77 18.20
CA ILE A 285 6.29 -1.04 19.34
C ILE A 285 7.81 -1.30 19.45
N ARG A 286 8.22 -2.58 19.36
CA ARG A 286 9.65 -2.94 19.41
C ARG A 286 10.47 -2.25 18.31
N ALA A 287 9.90 -2.09 17.13
CA ALA A 287 10.56 -1.43 16.01
C ALA A 287 10.42 0.11 16.04
N LEU A 288 9.37 0.64 16.67
CA LEU A 288 9.11 2.09 16.75
C LEU A 288 10.02 2.78 17.76
N VAL A 289 10.24 2.18 18.94
CA VAL A 289 11.00 2.79 20.03
C VAL A 289 12.42 3.20 19.64
N PRO A 290 13.28 2.34 19.03
CA PRO A 290 14.62 2.74 18.64
C PRO A 290 14.62 3.79 17.53
N ASP A 291 13.72 3.67 16.54
CA ASP A 291 13.61 4.65 15.46
C ASP A 291 13.18 6.02 15.99
N LEU A 292 12.27 6.06 16.97
CA LEU A 292 11.82 7.31 17.61
C LEU A 292 12.94 7.96 18.43
N ARG A 293 13.70 7.18 19.20
CA ARG A 293 14.86 7.69 19.93
C ARG A 293 15.89 8.31 19.00
N LEU A 294 16.21 7.63 17.90
CA LEU A 294 17.13 8.15 16.88
C LEU A 294 16.61 9.44 16.26
N TYR A 295 15.31 9.50 15.94
CA TYR A 295 14.68 10.69 15.36
C TYR A 295 14.72 11.88 16.31
N CYS A 296 14.38 11.68 17.59
CA CYS A 296 14.47 12.72 18.61
C CYS A 296 15.91 13.22 18.81
N PHE A 297 16.89 12.31 18.81
CA PHE A 297 18.30 12.67 18.91
C PHE A 297 18.74 13.56 17.74
N LEU A 298 18.42 13.17 16.49
CA LEU A 298 18.75 13.95 15.29
C LEU A 298 18.06 15.33 15.27
N LEU A 299 16.82 15.43 15.76
CA LEU A 299 16.14 16.71 15.91
C LEU A 299 16.83 17.63 16.93
N SER A 300 17.27 17.06 18.07
CA SER A 300 18.01 17.79 19.10
C SER A 300 19.31 18.35 18.55
N GLU A 301 20.09 17.52 17.82
CA GLU A 301 21.34 18.00 17.18
C GLU A 301 21.10 19.10 16.14
N ARG A 302 20.05 18.96 15.29
CA ARG A 302 19.70 20.00 14.33
C ARG A 302 19.31 21.32 15.03
N GLY A 303 18.56 21.22 16.12
CA GLY A 303 18.18 22.40 16.93
C GLY A 303 19.40 23.07 17.57
N ALA A 304 20.36 22.29 18.07
CA ALA A 304 21.62 22.79 18.64
C ALA A 304 22.49 23.49 17.57
N ARG A 305 22.69 22.87 16.41
CA ARG A 305 23.44 23.47 15.26
C ARG A 305 22.80 24.78 14.78
N LYS A 306 21.46 24.83 14.70
CA LYS A 306 20.77 26.06 14.31
C LYS A 306 20.98 27.18 15.31
N ARG A 307 20.95 26.88 16.63
CA ARG A 307 21.23 27.88 17.67
C ARG A 307 22.67 28.40 17.63
N VAL A 308 23.64 27.54 17.35
CA VAL A 308 25.05 27.95 17.19
C VAL A 308 25.20 28.83 15.95
N GLY A 309 24.63 28.46 14.80
CA GLY A 309 24.66 29.27 13.59
C GLY A 309 23.97 30.62 13.75
N ASP A 310 22.83 30.68 14.46
CA ASP A 310 22.11 31.92 14.76
C ASP A 310 22.88 32.81 15.76
N ALA A 311 23.66 32.21 16.68
CA ALA A 311 24.55 32.95 17.57
C ALA A 311 25.76 33.52 16.85
N GLU A 312 26.40 32.74 15.96
CA GLU A 312 27.55 33.14 15.16
C GLU A 312 27.18 34.20 14.12
N ALA A 313 25.93 34.18 13.60
CA ALA A 313 25.41 35.20 12.71
C ALA A 313 25.08 36.54 13.43
N ARG A 314 24.93 36.53 14.75
CA ARG A 314 24.69 37.76 15.58
C ARG A 314 25.94 38.46 16.02
N ASP A 315 27.14 37.85 15.92
CA ASP A 315 28.44 38.42 16.31
C ASP A 315 29.40 38.79 15.16
N PRO A 316 29.00 39.49 14.10
CA PRO A 316 29.95 39.95 13.09
C PRO A 316 30.37 41.42 13.20
N ILE A 317 30.05 42.18 14.25
CA ILE A 317 30.29 43.64 14.23
C ILE A 317 30.88 44.17 15.55
N GLU A 318 31.99 43.62 16.04
CA GLU A 318 32.76 44.31 17.08
C GLU A 318 34.29 44.23 16.98
N LEU A 319 34.87 43.86 15.84
CA LEU A 319 36.32 43.82 15.69
C LEU A 319 36.83 44.55 14.43
N LYS A 320 36.39 45.78 14.23
CA LYS A 320 37.04 46.72 13.28
C LYS A 320 36.80 48.17 13.67
N VAL A 321 37.25 48.57 14.86
CA VAL A 321 37.64 49.98 15.14
C VAL A 321 38.68 49.94 16.28
N MET A 322 39.93 49.76 15.92
CA MET A 322 41.13 50.32 16.55
C MET A 322 42.28 50.30 15.55
#